data_978b87391f189eba4b894132e1b4ba07
#
_entry.id   978b87391f189eba4b894132e1b4ba07
#
_cell.length_a   1.000
_cell.length_b   1.000
_cell.length_c   1.000
_cell.angle_alpha   90.00
_cell.angle_beta   90.00
_cell.angle_gamma   90.00
#
_symmetry.space_group_name_H-M   'P 1'
#
loop_
_entity.id
_entity.type
_entity.pdbx_description
1 polymer ?
#
loop_
_entity_poly.entity_id
_entity_poly.type
_entity_poly.pdbx_seq_one_letter_code
_entity_poly.pdbx_strand_id
1 'polypeptide(L)'
;MNIKKLSLGAVLVTLLMTLLSLVSPTSSVKAETKKYVIATDITFAPFEYQDTNGEYVGIDIELMKSIAEAEGFEVEFKPLGFNAAVQALESGQVDAVMAGMGITDERKQKFDFTNSYYDSGIGMGVPKNSEITSLSDLKGKKVA
;
A
#
# COMPACT_ATOMS: atom_id res chain seq x y z
N MET A 1 65.93 33.42 27.19
CA MET A 1 64.75 32.99 26.48
C MET A 1 63.58 32.88 27.49
N ASN A 2 62.71 33.93 27.54
CA ASN A 2 61.72 34.07 28.60
C ASN A 2 60.47 33.23 28.22
N ILE A 3 60.27 32.13 28.94
CA ILE A 3 59.08 31.34 28.86
C ILE A 3 58.04 32.10 29.68
N LYS A 4 57.07 32.78 28.97
CA LYS A 4 55.93 33.44 29.61
C LYS A 4 55.08 32.37 30.30
N LYS A 5 54.90 32.54 31.63
CA LYS A 5 53.98 31.70 32.42
C LYS A 5 52.59 31.82 31.84
N LEU A 6 52.15 30.82 31.12
CA LEU A 6 50.78 30.71 30.70
C LEU A 6 49.91 30.50 31.95
N SER A 7 48.98 31.42 32.23
CA SER A 7 48.16 31.32 33.45
C SER A 7 47.28 30.07 33.38
N LEU A 8 47.21 29.37 34.51
CA LEU A 8 46.41 28.15 34.68
C LEU A 8 44.93 28.33 34.23
N GLY A 9 44.43 29.59 34.33
CA GLY A 9 43.11 29.96 33.88
C GLY A 9 42.92 29.90 32.37
N ALA A 10 43.96 30.26 31.58
CA ALA A 10 43.86 30.21 30.10
C ALA A 10 43.83 28.77 29.58
N VAL A 11 44.53 27.85 30.25
CA VAL A 11 44.50 26.40 29.88
C VAL A 11 43.17 25.78 30.26
N LEU A 12 42.54 26.17 31.37
CA LEU A 12 41.23 25.66 31.78
C LEU A 12 40.10 26.13 30.81
N VAL A 13 40.15 27.39 30.36
CA VAL A 13 39.16 27.95 29.44
C VAL A 13 39.24 27.28 28.05
N THR A 14 40.48 27.01 27.56
CA THR A 14 40.63 26.29 26.27
C THR A 14 40.20 24.84 26.37
N LEU A 15 40.41 24.16 27.48
CA LEU A 15 39.94 22.78 27.70
C LEU A 15 38.42 22.72 27.80
N LEU A 16 37.77 23.72 28.43
CA LEU A 16 36.32 23.79 28.52
C LEU A 16 35.63 24.08 27.17
N MET A 17 36.24 24.91 26.32
CA MET A 17 35.74 25.20 24.97
C MET A 17 35.88 24.00 24.02
N THR A 18 36.90 23.16 24.19
CA THR A 18 37.07 21.95 23.36
C THR A 18 36.10 20.82 23.77
N LEU A 19 35.65 20.75 25.04
CA LEU A 19 34.65 19.81 25.47
C LEU A 19 33.23 20.19 24.98
N LEU A 20 32.95 21.48 24.80
CA LEU A 20 31.62 21.95 24.35
C LEU A 20 31.36 21.71 22.85
N SER A 21 32.40 21.51 22.05
CA SER A 21 32.30 21.25 20.60
C SER A 21 32.01 19.77 20.25
N LEU A 22 32.02 18.86 21.24
CA LEU A 22 31.76 17.44 21.03
C LEU A 22 30.26 17.07 21.16
N VAL A 23 29.41 18.02 21.57
CA VAL A 23 27.96 17.83 21.54
C VAL A 23 27.47 18.30 20.18
N SER A 24 27.74 17.52 19.13
CA SER A 24 27.04 17.67 17.87
C SER A 24 25.56 17.31 18.12
N PRO A 25 24.61 18.19 17.76
CA PRO A 25 23.22 17.78 17.80
C PRO A 25 23.10 16.59 16.84
N THR A 26 22.80 15.43 17.35
CA THR A 26 22.37 14.29 16.55
C THR A 26 21.06 14.73 15.88
N SER A 27 21.17 15.26 14.66
CA SER A 27 20.00 15.44 13.81
C SER A 27 19.39 14.05 13.65
N SER A 28 18.29 13.81 14.35
CA SER A 28 17.46 12.62 14.13
C SER A 28 17.02 12.71 12.68
N VAL A 29 17.68 11.98 11.80
CA VAL A 29 17.18 11.74 10.44
C VAL A 29 15.90 10.94 10.64
N LYS A 30 14.76 11.64 10.63
CA LYS A 30 13.45 10.98 10.56
C LYS A 30 13.48 10.17 9.26
N ALA A 31 13.48 8.84 9.37
CA ALA A 31 13.39 7.98 8.22
C ALA A 31 12.15 8.41 7.44
N GLU A 32 12.31 8.71 6.16
CA GLU A 32 11.19 9.05 5.29
C GLU A 32 10.27 7.83 5.23
N THR A 33 9.02 8.01 5.65
CA THR A 33 8.03 6.92 5.61
C THR A 33 7.75 6.58 4.16
N LYS A 34 8.01 5.34 3.77
CA LYS A 34 7.77 4.90 2.40
C LYS A 34 6.28 4.94 2.09
N LYS A 35 5.91 5.52 0.96
CA LYS A 35 4.54 5.63 0.50
C LYS A 35 4.33 4.74 -0.72
N TYR A 36 3.28 3.91 -0.69
CA TYR A 36 2.88 3.07 -1.82
C TYR A 36 1.58 3.56 -2.44
N VAL A 37 1.51 3.48 -3.76
CA VAL A 37 0.33 3.83 -4.56
C VAL A 37 -0.40 2.54 -4.92
N ILE A 38 -1.62 2.40 -4.40
CA ILE A 38 -2.45 1.20 -4.58
C ILE A 38 -3.61 1.55 -5.51
N ALA A 39 -3.65 0.94 -6.70
CA ALA A 39 -4.81 1.07 -7.57
C ALA A 39 -5.95 0.15 -7.11
N THR A 40 -7.17 0.67 -7.18
CA THR A 40 -8.37 -0.04 -6.74
C THR A 40 -9.56 0.26 -7.65
N ASP A 41 -10.62 -0.51 -7.53
CA ASP A 41 -11.98 -0.18 -7.97
C ASP A 41 -12.75 0.42 -6.78
N ILE A 42 -13.77 1.20 -7.01
CA ILE A 42 -14.63 1.76 -5.96
C ILE A 42 -16.10 1.43 -6.17
N THR A 43 -16.38 0.38 -6.91
CA THR A 43 -17.74 -0.05 -7.28
C THR A 43 -18.03 -1.51 -6.92
N PHE A 44 -17.16 -2.15 -6.13
CA PHE A 44 -17.23 -3.58 -5.83
C PHE A 44 -17.46 -3.87 -4.33
N ALA A 45 -18.60 -3.45 -3.80
CA ALA A 45 -18.98 -3.78 -2.41
C ALA A 45 -19.13 -5.30 -2.21
N PRO A 46 -18.70 -5.88 -1.07
CA PRO A 46 -18.17 -5.20 0.14
C PRO A 46 -16.65 -5.02 0.15
N PHE A 47 -15.96 -5.28 -0.94
CA PHE A 47 -14.49 -5.27 -0.98
C PHE A 47 -13.93 -3.85 -1.04
N GLU A 48 -14.31 -3.07 -2.05
CA GLU A 48 -13.93 -1.68 -2.22
C GLU A 48 -15.07 -0.87 -2.84
N TYR A 49 -15.45 0.18 -2.16
CA TYR A 49 -16.51 1.08 -2.63
C TYR A 49 -16.38 2.46 -1.99
N GLN A 50 -17.08 3.42 -2.56
CA GLN A 50 -17.19 4.76 -2.00
C GLN A 50 -18.45 4.84 -1.14
N ASP A 51 -18.30 5.28 0.10
CA ASP A 51 -19.44 5.47 1.00
C ASP A 51 -20.21 6.77 0.70
N THR A 52 -21.25 7.06 1.46
CA THR A 52 -22.08 8.26 1.29
C THR A 52 -21.35 9.57 1.59
N ASN A 53 -20.20 9.53 2.25
CA ASN A 53 -19.36 10.68 2.56
C ASN A 53 -18.27 10.90 1.49
N GLY A 54 -18.16 9.99 0.53
CA GLY A 54 -17.12 10.00 -0.50
C GLY A 54 -15.83 9.31 -0.09
N GLU A 55 -15.79 8.62 1.07
CA GLU A 55 -14.62 7.92 1.56
C GLU A 55 -14.50 6.51 0.93
N TYR A 56 -13.28 6.07 0.67
CA TYR A 56 -13.03 4.71 0.21
C TYR A 56 -13.02 3.76 1.41
N VAL A 57 -13.89 2.76 1.35
CA VAL A 57 -14.15 1.81 2.42
C VAL A 57 -14.32 0.40 1.87
N GLY A 58 -14.33 -0.59 2.75
CA GLY A 58 -14.52 -1.99 2.41
C GLY A 58 -13.36 -2.88 2.83
N ILE A 59 -13.52 -4.18 2.63
CA ILE A 59 -12.57 -5.21 3.10
C ILE A 59 -11.15 -4.92 2.59
N ASP A 60 -10.99 -4.62 1.30
CA ASP A 60 -9.71 -4.36 0.67
C ASP A 60 -9.06 -3.09 1.22
N ILE A 61 -9.83 -2.03 1.33
CA ILE A 61 -9.35 -0.73 1.81
C ILE A 61 -8.89 -0.83 3.27
N GLU A 62 -9.71 -1.43 4.14
CA GLU A 62 -9.40 -1.55 5.56
C GLU A 62 -8.25 -2.54 5.83
N LEU A 63 -8.17 -3.62 5.05
CA LEU A 63 -7.05 -4.57 5.13
C LEU A 63 -5.73 -3.88 4.77
N MET A 64 -5.69 -3.14 3.65
CA MET A 64 -4.48 -2.43 3.23
C MET A 64 -4.07 -1.35 4.24
N LYS A 65 -5.03 -0.58 4.79
CA LYS A 65 -4.74 0.40 5.84
C LYS A 65 -4.13 -0.27 7.08
N SER A 66 -4.69 -1.41 7.50
CA SER A 66 -4.18 -2.17 8.66
C SER A 66 -2.76 -2.72 8.44
N ILE A 67 -2.47 -3.20 7.23
CA ILE A 67 -1.12 -3.64 6.84
C ILE A 67 -0.15 -2.45 6.88
N ALA A 68 -0.54 -1.33 6.30
CA ALA A 68 0.29 -0.11 6.26
C ALA A 68 0.64 0.38 7.67
N GLU A 69 -0.34 0.39 8.58
CA GLU A 69 -0.13 0.75 9.99
C GLU A 69 0.81 -0.23 10.68
N ALA A 70 0.62 -1.54 10.50
CA ALA A 70 1.43 -2.58 11.13
C ALA A 70 2.89 -2.56 10.66
N GLU A 71 3.12 -2.29 9.38
CA GLU A 71 4.43 -2.33 8.74
C GLU A 71 5.11 -0.94 8.67
N GLY A 72 4.42 0.13 9.08
CA GLY A 72 4.97 1.47 9.18
C GLY A 72 5.23 2.17 7.85
N PHE A 73 4.36 1.97 6.88
CA PHE A 73 4.37 2.71 5.62
C PHE A 73 3.04 3.45 5.38
N GLU A 74 3.02 4.34 4.38
CA GLU A 74 1.82 5.06 3.97
C GLU A 74 1.24 4.46 2.69
N VAL A 75 -0.08 4.61 2.49
CA VAL A 75 -0.76 4.22 1.26
C VAL A 75 -1.53 5.38 0.65
N GLU A 76 -1.54 5.41 -0.68
CA GLU A 76 -2.40 6.27 -1.48
C GLU A 76 -3.27 5.39 -2.38
N PHE A 77 -4.58 5.45 -2.21
CA PHE A 77 -5.49 4.73 -3.09
C PHE A 77 -5.78 5.55 -4.36
N LYS A 78 -5.66 4.89 -5.53
CA LYS A 78 -6.05 5.44 -6.85
C LYS A 78 -7.25 4.69 -7.38
N PRO A 79 -8.44 5.30 -7.42
CA PRO A 79 -9.65 4.70 -7.96
C PRO A 79 -9.63 4.76 -9.50
N LEU A 80 -9.13 3.72 -10.12
CA LEU A 80 -8.99 3.67 -11.60
C LEU A 80 -10.06 2.78 -12.26
N GLY A 81 -10.76 1.95 -11.47
CA GLY A 81 -11.55 0.83 -11.98
C GLY A 81 -10.64 -0.36 -12.35
N PHE A 82 -11.21 -1.58 -12.30
CA PHE A 82 -10.44 -2.83 -12.37
C PHE A 82 -9.48 -2.91 -13.57
N ASN A 83 -9.99 -2.67 -14.78
CA ASN A 83 -9.16 -2.85 -15.98
C ASN A 83 -8.01 -1.83 -16.06
N ALA A 84 -8.28 -0.57 -15.71
CA ALA A 84 -7.25 0.46 -15.73
C ALA A 84 -6.24 0.27 -14.57
N ALA A 85 -6.69 -0.25 -13.43
CA ALA A 85 -5.81 -0.60 -12.32
C ALA A 85 -4.78 -1.67 -12.73
N VAL A 86 -5.22 -2.72 -13.41
CA VAL A 86 -4.33 -3.77 -13.94
C VAL A 86 -3.31 -3.21 -14.95
N GLN A 87 -3.76 -2.36 -15.87
CA GLN A 87 -2.87 -1.71 -16.85
C GLN A 87 -1.85 -0.77 -16.18
N ALA A 88 -2.27 -0.05 -15.14
CA ALA A 88 -1.39 0.83 -14.38
C ALA A 88 -0.29 0.04 -13.65
N LEU A 89 -0.61 -1.16 -13.14
CA LEU A 89 0.37 -2.06 -12.54
C LEU A 89 1.34 -2.60 -13.61
N GLU A 90 0.85 -3.08 -14.74
CA GLU A 90 1.69 -3.58 -15.86
C GLU A 90 2.68 -2.53 -16.36
N SER A 91 2.28 -1.25 -16.35
CA SER A 91 3.13 -0.12 -16.79
C SER A 91 3.97 0.51 -15.67
N GLY A 92 3.90 0.00 -14.44
CA GLY A 92 4.66 0.53 -13.30
C GLY A 92 4.19 1.92 -12.82
N GLN A 93 2.96 2.31 -13.12
CA GLN A 93 2.38 3.59 -12.66
C GLN A 93 1.83 3.51 -11.23
N VAL A 94 1.65 2.31 -10.71
CA VAL A 94 1.25 2.02 -9.34
C VAL A 94 2.08 0.87 -8.80
N ASP A 95 2.18 0.78 -7.49
CA ASP A 95 2.98 -0.24 -6.81
C ASP A 95 2.22 -1.56 -6.63
N ALA A 96 0.91 -1.49 -6.48
CA ALA A 96 0.06 -2.67 -6.36
C ALA A 96 -1.38 -2.41 -6.81
N VAL A 97 -2.13 -3.48 -7.00
CA VAL A 97 -3.58 -3.47 -7.21
C VAL A 97 -4.24 -4.24 -6.08
N MET A 98 -5.27 -3.63 -5.48
CA MET A 98 -6.15 -4.26 -4.51
C MET A 98 -7.59 -3.94 -4.89
N ALA A 99 -8.27 -4.90 -5.52
CA ALA A 99 -9.57 -4.71 -6.17
C ALA A 99 -10.33 -6.04 -6.31
N GLY A 100 -10.42 -6.81 -5.21
CA GLY A 100 -11.09 -8.12 -5.22
C GLY A 100 -10.56 -9.08 -6.29
N MET A 101 -9.30 -8.94 -6.68
CA MET A 101 -8.74 -9.61 -7.84
C MET A 101 -8.55 -11.11 -7.63
N GLY A 102 -9.31 -11.94 -8.36
CA GLY A 102 -9.15 -13.39 -8.31
C GLY A 102 -7.76 -13.85 -8.78
N ILE A 103 -7.14 -14.75 -8.03
CA ILE A 103 -5.85 -15.37 -8.35
C ILE A 103 -6.10 -16.46 -9.40
N THR A 104 -5.53 -16.29 -10.60
CA THR A 104 -5.58 -17.28 -11.68
C THR A 104 -4.20 -17.61 -12.21
N ASP A 105 -4.03 -18.80 -12.82
CA ASP A 105 -2.74 -19.20 -13.36
C ASP A 105 -2.27 -18.28 -14.50
N GLU A 106 -3.19 -17.74 -15.29
CA GLU A 106 -2.88 -16.74 -16.32
C GLU A 106 -2.33 -15.45 -15.71
N ARG A 107 -2.95 -14.95 -14.65
CA ARG A 107 -2.52 -13.73 -13.96
C ARG A 107 -1.19 -13.92 -13.24
N LYS A 108 -0.95 -15.09 -12.65
CA LYS A 108 0.34 -15.43 -12.04
C LYS A 108 1.52 -15.43 -12.99
N GLN A 109 1.28 -15.52 -14.30
CA GLN A 109 2.36 -15.40 -15.31
C GLN A 109 2.84 -13.96 -15.48
N LYS A 110 2.05 -12.97 -15.04
CA LYS A 110 2.32 -11.54 -15.21
C LYS A 110 2.56 -10.80 -13.92
N PHE A 111 1.96 -11.26 -12.82
CA PHE A 111 1.94 -10.58 -11.54
C PHE A 111 2.28 -11.53 -10.40
N ASP A 112 2.95 -11.00 -9.39
CA ASP A 112 3.07 -11.64 -8.09
C ASP A 112 1.79 -11.39 -7.28
N PHE A 113 1.33 -12.42 -6.57
CA PHE A 113 0.18 -12.36 -5.71
C PHE A 113 0.57 -12.65 -4.27
N THR A 114 -0.12 -12.02 -3.33
CA THR A 114 -0.11 -12.42 -1.93
C THR A 114 -0.83 -13.76 -1.73
N ASN A 115 -0.86 -14.27 -0.53
CA ASN A 115 -1.80 -15.32 -0.16
C ASN A 115 -3.23 -14.79 -0.34
N SER A 116 -4.18 -15.70 -0.66
CA SER A 116 -5.60 -15.36 -0.68
C SER A 116 -6.05 -14.92 0.72
N TYR A 117 -6.75 -13.80 0.79
CA TYR A 117 -7.32 -13.25 2.03
C TYR A 117 -8.85 -13.42 2.10
N TYR A 118 -9.46 -13.91 1.02
CA TYR A 118 -10.90 -14.14 0.94
C TYR A 118 -11.21 -15.29 -0.03
N ASP A 119 -12.06 -16.23 0.39
CA ASP A 119 -12.55 -17.28 -0.47
C ASP A 119 -13.79 -16.79 -1.22
N SER A 120 -13.69 -16.69 -2.54
CA SER A 120 -14.75 -16.20 -3.41
C SER A 120 -15.01 -17.16 -4.55
N GLY A 121 -16.13 -16.97 -5.24
CA GLY A 121 -16.53 -17.78 -6.39
C GLY A 121 -17.38 -16.96 -7.37
N ILE A 122 -17.49 -17.47 -8.58
CA ILE A 122 -18.35 -16.89 -9.61
C ILE A 122 -19.72 -17.55 -9.52
N GLY A 123 -20.76 -16.73 -9.31
CA GLY A 123 -22.15 -17.17 -9.36
C GLY A 123 -22.75 -16.98 -10.76
N MET A 124 -23.68 -17.83 -11.10
CA MET A 124 -24.48 -17.72 -12.32
C MET A 124 -25.83 -17.12 -11.98
N GLY A 125 -26.12 -15.92 -12.49
CA GLY A 125 -27.44 -15.29 -12.40
C GLY A 125 -28.31 -15.69 -13.57
N VAL A 126 -29.51 -16.23 -13.29
CA VAL A 126 -30.51 -16.58 -14.30
C VAL A 126 -31.86 -16.00 -13.92
N PRO A 127 -32.78 -15.77 -14.89
CA PRO A 127 -34.14 -15.36 -14.58
C PRO A 127 -34.82 -16.37 -13.63
N LYS A 128 -35.71 -15.88 -12.75
CA LYS A 128 -36.36 -16.69 -11.71
C LYS A 128 -37.08 -17.95 -12.26
N ASN A 129 -37.59 -17.89 -13.48
CA ASN A 129 -38.28 -18.98 -14.13
C ASN A 129 -37.44 -19.67 -15.22
N SER A 130 -36.10 -19.55 -15.12
CA SER A 130 -35.19 -20.20 -16.04
C SER A 130 -35.10 -21.70 -15.78
N GLU A 131 -35.03 -22.49 -16.84
CA GLU A 131 -34.72 -23.92 -16.78
C GLU A 131 -33.22 -24.21 -16.61
N ILE A 132 -32.38 -23.15 -16.64
CA ILE A 132 -30.92 -23.26 -16.47
C ILE A 132 -30.63 -23.45 -14.98
N THR A 133 -30.09 -24.60 -14.61
CA THR A 133 -29.76 -24.96 -13.23
C THR A 133 -28.29 -25.28 -13.05
N SER A 134 -27.53 -25.44 -14.14
CA SER A 134 -26.12 -25.79 -14.13
C SER A 134 -25.37 -25.10 -15.27
N LEU A 135 -24.04 -25.08 -15.18
CA LEU A 135 -23.20 -24.55 -16.25
C LEU A 135 -23.34 -25.31 -17.57
N SER A 136 -23.67 -26.60 -17.52
CA SER A 136 -23.89 -27.41 -18.72
C SER A 136 -25.07 -26.93 -19.55
N ASP A 137 -26.11 -26.36 -18.90
CA ASP A 137 -27.29 -25.85 -19.55
C ASP A 137 -27.02 -24.55 -20.36
N LEU A 138 -25.85 -23.94 -20.15
CA LEU A 138 -25.41 -22.76 -20.89
C LEU A 138 -24.86 -23.09 -22.28
N LYS A 139 -24.64 -24.36 -22.60
CA LYS A 139 -24.08 -24.74 -23.89
C LYS A 139 -24.95 -24.21 -25.05
N GLY A 140 -24.36 -23.39 -25.92
CA GLY A 140 -25.04 -22.74 -27.03
C GLY A 140 -25.90 -21.54 -26.67
N LYS A 141 -25.89 -21.08 -25.42
CA LYS A 141 -26.57 -19.88 -24.97
C LYS A 141 -25.62 -18.66 -25.05
N LYS A 142 -26.21 -17.46 -25.18
CA LYS A 142 -25.47 -16.22 -24.96
C LYS A 142 -25.37 -15.95 -23.46
N VAL A 143 -24.16 -15.69 -22.97
CA VAL A 143 -23.88 -15.33 -21.59
C VAL A 143 -23.26 -13.93 -21.59
N ALA A 144 -23.67 -13.08 -20.65
CA ALA A 144 -23.14 -11.73 -20.45
C ALA A 144 -22.25 -11.70 -19.20
#